data_34a30b70e5fe12a6e128e0036138891c
#
_entry.id   34a30b70e5fe12a6e128e0036138891c
#
_cell.length_a   1.000
_cell.length_b   1.000
_cell.length_c   1.000
_cell.angle_alpha   90.00
_cell.angle_beta   90.00
_cell.angle_gamma   90.00
#
_symmetry.space_group_name_H-M   'P 1'
#
loop_
_entity.id
_entity.type
_entity.pdbx_description
1 polymer ?
#
loop_
_entity_poly.entity_id
_entity_poly.type
_entity_poly.pdbx_seq_one_letter_code
_entity_poly.pdbx_strand_id
1 'polypeptide(L)'
;FAAGFEANPHDLLQNAEFDLLITADPIALKGIEYFPIFEYESRLVLSNTHPLARAEKISIQDLADETLITYPVDKHRLDIMAHLFIPANIHPKHIRTTDLTQMLIQLVASGRGIAALPDWVVNEYEQKGWVVSRRLECVAPEGLRRTLYAGYRVEDKDKNYFEGFLKQLEKFSKKRAMYYED
;
A
#
# COMPACT_ATOMS: atom_id res chain seq x y z
N PHE A 1 -15.03 -6.52 -10.74
CA PHE A 1 -14.03 -6.23 -9.70
C PHE A 1 -13.42 -7.56 -9.28
N ALA A 2 -12.16 -7.80 -9.59
CA ALA A 2 -11.46 -9.01 -9.15
C ALA A 2 -10.34 -8.59 -8.19
N ALA A 3 -10.32 -9.19 -7.01
CA ALA A 3 -9.19 -9.16 -6.11
C ALA A 3 -8.56 -10.55 -6.18
N GLY A 4 -7.46 -10.66 -6.90
CA GLY A 4 -6.72 -11.92 -7.03
C GLY A 4 -5.23 -11.64 -6.96
N PHE A 5 -4.54 -12.44 -6.17
CA PHE A 5 -3.09 -12.36 -6.00
C PHE A 5 -2.34 -13.43 -6.81
N GLU A 6 -3.07 -14.33 -7.47
CA GLU A 6 -2.50 -15.50 -8.17
C GLU A 6 -1.95 -15.17 -9.56
N ALA A 7 -2.53 -14.18 -10.26
CA ALA A 7 -2.08 -13.76 -11.59
C ALA A 7 -1.35 -12.41 -11.52
N ASN A 8 -0.40 -12.20 -12.43
CA ASN A 8 0.23 -10.90 -12.58
C ASN A 8 -0.81 -9.89 -13.13
N PRO A 9 -1.22 -8.87 -12.37
CA PRO A 9 -2.28 -7.96 -12.79
C PRO A 9 -1.93 -7.14 -14.04
N HIS A 10 -0.65 -6.97 -14.34
CA HIS A 10 -0.20 -6.28 -15.54
C HIS A 10 -0.46 -7.12 -16.80
N ASP A 11 -0.29 -8.45 -16.72
CA ASP A 11 -0.60 -9.36 -17.83
C ASP A 11 -2.10 -9.38 -18.11
N LEU A 12 -2.93 -9.38 -17.05
CA LEU A 12 -4.38 -9.31 -17.16
C LEU A 12 -4.86 -8.01 -17.82
N LEU A 13 -4.23 -6.88 -17.48
CA LEU A 13 -4.50 -5.61 -18.15
C LEU A 13 -4.09 -5.66 -19.63
N GLN A 14 -2.91 -6.19 -19.93
CA GLN A 14 -2.37 -6.26 -21.30
C GLN A 14 -3.20 -7.20 -22.19
N ASN A 15 -3.71 -8.30 -21.64
CA ASN A 15 -4.55 -9.27 -22.32
C ASN A 15 -6.03 -8.87 -22.40
N ALA A 16 -6.38 -7.65 -21.98
CA ALA A 16 -7.75 -7.14 -21.97
C ALA A 16 -8.74 -7.92 -21.08
N GLU A 17 -8.24 -8.67 -20.09
CA GLU A 17 -9.07 -9.29 -19.05
C GLU A 17 -9.53 -8.26 -18.02
N PHE A 18 -8.75 -7.18 -17.83
CA PHE A 18 -9.09 -6.00 -17.05
C PHE A 18 -9.06 -4.75 -17.94
N ASP A 19 -9.95 -3.81 -17.67
CA ASP A 19 -9.96 -2.50 -18.32
C ASP A 19 -9.06 -1.49 -17.63
N LEU A 20 -8.83 -1.68 -16.33
CA LEU A 20 -8.10 -0.77 -15.47
C LEU A 20 -7.34 -1.53 -14.39
N LEU A 21 -6.12 -1.09 -14.11
CA LEU A 21 -5.29 -1.57 -13.00
C LEU A 21 -4.98 -0.42 -12.04
N ILE A 22 -5.35 -0.56 -10.77
CA ILE A 22 -4.89 0.33 -9.70
C ILE A 22 -3.67 -0.28 -9.04
N THR A 23 -2.52 0.39 -9.09
CA THR A 23 -1.25 -0.14 -8.61
C THR A 23 -0.33 0.96 -8.06
N ALA A 24 0.55 0.60 -7.13
CA ALA A 24 1.68 1.43 -6.70
C ALA A 24 2.98 1.11 -7.47
N ASP A 25 2.96 0.08 -8.32
CA ASP A 25 4.12 -0.41 -9.06
C ASP A 25 3.87 -0.33 -10.57
N PRO A 26 3.99 0.86 -11.18
CA PRO A 26 3.87 1.01 -12.61
C PRO A 26 5.07 0.34 -13.31
N ILE A 27 4.80 -0.58 -14.22
CA ILE A 27 5.80 -1.28 -15.02
C ILE A 27 5.72 -0.77 -16.45
N ALA A 28 6.86 -0.42 -17.04
CA ALA A 28 6.92 0.01 -18.44
C ALA A 28 6.53 -1.15 -19.38
N LEU A 29 5.32 -1.14 -19.89
CA LEU A 29 4.77 -2.12 -20.81
C LEU A 29 4.30 -1.43 -22.09
N LYS A 30 4.55 -2.09 -23.23
CA LYS A 30 4.11 -1.58 -24.54
C LYS A 30 2.58 -1.50 -24.58
N GLY A 31 2.04 -0.33 -24.92
CA GLY A 31 0.60 -0.09 -25.04
C GLY A 31 -0.13 0.14 -23.72
N ILE A 32 0.60 0.26 -22.59
CA ILE A 32 0.04 0.61 -21.27
C ILE A 32 0.55 1.99 -20.87
N GLU A 33 -0.37 2.86 -20.45
CA GLU A 33 -0.08 4.14 -19.80
C GLU A 33 -0.54 4.12 -18.35
N TYR A 34 0.09 4.96 -17.51
CA TYR A 34 -0.23 5.10 -16.10
C TYR A 34 -0.54 6.56 -15.77
N PHE A 35 -1.72 6.76 -15.20
CA PHE A 35 -2.16 8.05 -14.70
C PHE A 35 -1.92 8.10 -13.17
N PRO A 36 -1.14 9.06 -12.63
CA PRO A 36 -0.95 9.19 -11.19
C PRO A 36 -2.24 9.70 -10.53
N ILE A 37 -2.73 8.96 -9.52
CA ILE A 37 -3.99 9.31 -8.85
C ILE A 37 -3.68 10.20 -7.63
N PHE A 38 -2.85 9.72 -6.69
CA PHE A 38 -2.42 10.48 -5.52
C PHE A 38 -1.19 9.85 -4.85
N GLU A 39 -0.49 10.65 -4.06
CA GLU A 39 0.56 10.16 -3.18
C GLU A 39 -0.04 9.68 -1.85
N TYR A 40 0.63 8.69 -1.24
CA TYR A 40 0.32 8.17 0.08
C TYR A 40 1.60 7.84 0.84
N GLU A 41 1.49 7.74 2.16
CA GLU A 41 2.56 7.24 3.02
C GLU A 41 2.25 5.81 3.45
N SER A 42 3.17 4.86 3.21
CA SER A 42 3.09 3.52 3.79
C SER A 42 3.52 3.61 5.25
N ARG A 43 2.63 3.29 6.17
CA ARG A 43 2.81 3.44 7.63
C ARG A 43 2.88 2.10 8.32
N LEU A 44 3.71 2.03 9.35
CA LEU A 44 3.74 0.90 10.27
C LEU A 44 2.47 0.91 11.12
N VAL A 45 1.74 -0.20 11.15
CA VAL A 45 0.49 -0.38 11.90
C VAL A 45 0.72 -1.32 13.08
N LEU A 46 0.32 -0.88 14.24
CA LEU A 46 0.59 -1.52 15.53
C LEU A 46 -0.69 -1.60 16.37
N SER A 47 -0.77 -2.55 17.30
CA SER A 47 -1.79 -2.49 18.35
C SER A 47 -1.53 -1.31 19.28
N ASN A 48 -2.58 -0.79 19.92
CA ASN A 48 -2.48 0.32 20.89
C ASN A 48 -1.59 0.01 22.09
N THR A 49 -1.40 -1.28 22.39
CA THR A 49 -0.59 -1.76 23.52
C THR A 49 0.81 -2.21 23.11
N HIS A 50 1.14 -2.13 21.81
CA HIS A 50 2.44 -2.55 21.31
C HIS A 50 3.57 -1.65 21.88
N PRO A 51 4.73 -2.22 22.30
CA PRO A 51 5.84 -1.40 22.80
C PRO A 51 6.28 -0.31 21.83
N LEU A 52 6.36 -0.63 20.53
CA LEU A 52 6.75 0.32 19.48
C LEU A 52 5.73 1.43 19.23
N ALA A 53 4.48 1.29 19.69
CA ALA A 53 3.47 2.34 19.55
C ALA A 53 3.87 3.64 20.24
N ARG A 54 4.66 3.54 21.33
CA ARG A 54 5.16 4.66 22.15
C ARG A 54 6.65 4.89 22.04
N ALA A 55 7.37 4.14 21.22
CA ALA A 55 8.79 4.31 21.02
C ALA A 55 9.09 5.69 20.41
N GLU A 56 10.12 6.38 20.88
CA GLU A 56 10.53 7.67 20.31
C GLU A 56 10.97 7.50 18.86
N LYS A 57 11.75 6.45 18.60
CA LYS A 57 12.20 6.05 17.25
C LYS A 57 12.02 4.56 17.05
N ILE A 58 11.82 4.16 15.83
CA ILE A 58 11.72 2.75 15.45
C ILE A 58 12.83 2.46 14.45
N SER A 59 13.71 1.52 14.81
CA SER A 59 14.76 1.02 13.94
C SER A 59 14.28 -0.21 13.16
N ILE A 60 15.01 -0.59 12.13
CA ILE A 60 14.71 -1.83 11.40
C ILE A 60 14.97 -3.07 12.29
N GLN A 61 15.93 -2.99 13.22
CA GLN A 61 16.21 -4.07 14.15
C GLN A 61 15.01 -4.35 15.07
N ASP A 62 14.30 -3.31 15.50
CA ASP A 62 13.08 -3.48 16.29
C ASP A 62 11.99 -4.23 15.51
N LEU A 63 11.94 -4.05 14.19
CA LEU A 63 10.98 -4.73 13.31
C LEU A 63 11.40 -6.17 12.99
N ALA A 64 12.69 -6.50 13.09
CA ALA A 64 13.19 -7.83 12.80
C ALA A 64 12.70 -8.89 13.81
N ASP A 65 12.44 -8.49 15.05
CA ASP A 65 11.94 -9.38 16.10
C ASP A 65 10.43 -9.59 16.04
N GLU A 66 9.75 -8.91 15.12
CA GLU A 66 8.29 -8.91 15.01
C GLU A 66 7.75 -9.94 14.01
N THR A 67 6.47 -10.26 14.16
CA THR A 67 5.71 -10.99 13.14
C THR A 67 5.10 -9.98 12.17
N LEU A 68 5.53 -9.99 10.92
CA LEU A 68 4.93 -9.18 9.86
C LEU A 68 3.66 -9.86 9.32
N ILE A 69 2.54 -9.16 9.41
CA ILE A 69 1.25 -9.60 8.84
C ILE A 69 1.05 -8.82 7.53
N THR A 70 0.84 -9.54 6.42
CA THR A 70 0.82 -8.93 5.09
C THR A 70 -0.09 -9.68 4.12
N TYR A 71 -0.14 -9.24 2.86
CA TYR A 71 -0.87 -9.92 1.79
C TYR A 71 -0.05 -11.09 1.21
N PRO A 72 -0.68 -12.13 0.65
CA PRO A 72 -0.03 -13.27 0.01
C PRO A 72 0.46 -12.91 -1.41
N VAL A 73 1.33 -11.91 -1.51
CA VAL A 73 1.96 -11.44 -2.75
C VAL A 73 3.47 -11.63 -2.69
N ASP A 74 4.13 -11.55 -3.84
CA ASP A 74 5.59 -11.55 -3.87
C ASP A 74 6.16 -10.46 -2.96
N LYS A 75 7.19 -10.80 -2.18
CA LYS A 75 7.80 -9.89 -1.20
C LYS A 75 8.31 -8.58 -1.80
N HIS A 76 8.73 -8.58 -3.06
CA HIS A 76 9.19 -7.38 -3.75
C HIS A 76 8.05 -6.39 -4.08
N ARG A 77 6.79 -6.83 -3.98
CA ARG A 77 5.60 -5.99 -4.16
C ARG A 77 5.06 -5.43 -2.85
N LEU A 78 5.63 -5.82 -1.72
CA LEU A 78 5.30 -5.28 -0.40
C LEU A 78 6.22 -4.13 -0.07
N ASP A 79 5.71 -2.92 0.08
CA ASP A 79 6.50 -1.70 0.30
C ASP A 79 7.53 -1.85 1.42
N ILE A 80 7.12 -2.38 2.58
CA ILE A 80 8.01 -2.58 3.73
C ILE A 80 9.13 -3.59 3.44
N MET A 81 8.84 -4.62 2.63
CA MET A 81 9.85 -5.61 2.24
C MET A 81 10.80 -5.02 1.20
N ALA A 82 10.26 -4.43 0.14
CA ALA A 82 11.04 -3.92 -0.99
C ALA A 82 11.96 -2.74 -0.61
N HIS A 83 11.49 -1.86 0.28
CA HIS A 83 12.19 -0.61 0.60
C HIS A 83 12.88 -0.61 1.97
N LEU A 84 12.61 -1.58 2.83
CA LEU A 84 13.19 -1.65 4.16
C LEU A 84 13.94 -2.95 4.42
N PHE A 85 13.24 -4.08 4.51
CA PHE A 85 13.84 -5.35 4.91
C PHE A 85 14.87 -5.88 3.91
N ILE A 86 14.53 -5.92 2.62
CA ILE A 86 15.41 -6.46 1.57
C ILE A 86 16.69 -5.61 1.42
N PRO A 87 16.63 -4.26 1.30
CA PRO A 87 17.84 -3.44 1.18
C PRO A 87 18.77 -3.54 2.40
N ALA A 88 18.20 -3.72 3.60
CA ALA A 88 18.97 -3.87 4.83
C ALA A 88 19.51 -5.29 5.05
N ASN A 89 19.12 -6.25 4.20
CA ASN A 89 19.43 -7.67 4.38
C ASN A 89 18.98 -8.22 5.75
N ILE A 90 17.81 -7.76 6.21
CA ILE A 90 17.16 -8.17 7.46
C ILE A 90 15.84 -8.86 7.12
N HIS A 91 15.38 -9.73 8.01
CA HIS A 91 14.13 -10.45 7.82
C HIS A 91 13.27 -10.33 9.08
N PRO A 92 11.94 -10.18 8.95
CA PRO A 92 11.05 -10.27 10.10
C PRO A 92 11.11 -11.69 10.67
N LYS A 93 10.91 -11.81 11.99
CA LYS A 93 10.95 -13.09 12.71
C LYS A 93 10.00 -14.14 12.13
N HIS A 94 8.80 -13.70 11.78
CA HIS A 94 7.79 -14.51 11.11
C HIS A 94 7.03 -13.65 10.10
N ILE A 95 6.50 -14.30 9.05
CA ILE A 95 5.57 -13.69 8.11
C ILE A 95 4.26 -14.48 8.20
N ARG A 96 3.15 -13.77 8.32
CA ARG A 96 1.79 -14.29 8.23
C ARG A 96 1.05 -13.58 7.12
N THR A 97 0.25 -14.29 6.36
CA THR A 97 -0.49 -13.72 5.23
C THR A 97 -1.99 -13.82 5.43
N THR A 98 -2.71 -12.84 4.91
CA THR A 98 -4.17 -12.83 4.79
C THR A 98 -4.56 -11.99 3.57
N ASP A 99 -5.63 -12.41 2.88
CA ASP A 99 -6.13 -11.74 1.67
C ASP A 99 -6.97 -10.50 2.00
N LEU A 100 -7.50 -10.42 3.23
CA LEU A 100 -8.45 -9.40 3.62
C LEU A 100 -7.82 -8.35 4.53
N THR A 101 -7.86 -7.08 4.11
CA THR A 101 -7.39 -5.95 4.90
C THR A 101 -8.03 -5.89 6.29
N GLN A 102 -9.33 -6.16 6.39
CA GLN A 102 -10.03 -6.15 7.69
C GLN A 102 -9.48 -7.22 8.64
N MET A 103 -9.20 -8.43 8.14
CA MET A 103 -8.58 -9.49 8.94
C MET A 103 -7.16 -9.11 9.37
N LEU A 104 -6.38 -8.51 8.46
CA LEU A 104 -5.04 -8.01 8.75
C LEU A 104 -5.09 -7.00 9.92
N ILE A 105 -5.95 -6.00 9.85
CA ILE A 105 -6.14 -4.99 10.91
C ILE A 105 -6.56 -5.66 12.23
N GLN A 106 -7.47 -6.62 12.23
CA GLN A 106 -7.90 -7.33 13.44
C GLN A 106 -6.76 -8.13 14.08
N LEU A 107 -5.92 -8.79 13.28
CA LEU A 107 -4.75 -9.49 13.77
C LEU A 107 -3.75 -8.54 14.42
N VAL A 108 -3.49 -7.37 13.80
CA VAL A 108 -2.64 -6.34 14.37
C VAL A 108 -3.24 -5.78 15.66
N ALA A 109 -4.51 -5.41 15.66
CA ALA A 109 -5.22 -4.86 16.82
C ALA A 109 -5.19 -5.83 18.02
N SER A 110 -5.24 -7.13 17.76
CA SER A 110 -5.12 -8.17 18.79
C SER A 110 -3.68 -8.51 19.22
N GLY A 111 -2.69 -7.74 18.78
CA GLY A 111 -1.28 -7.92 19.15
C GLY A 111 -0.62 -9.16 18.56
N ARG A 112 -1.11 -9.64 17.42
CA ARG A 112 -0.60 -10.85 16.73
C ARG A 112 0.60 -10.57 15.82
N GLY A 113 0.99 -9.30 15.68
CA GLY A 113 2.09 -8.83 14.86
C GLY A 113 1.89 -7.38 14.42
N ILE A 114 2.73 -6.97 13.50
CA ILE A 114 2.75 -5.63 12.90
C ILE A 114 2.40 -5.72 11.42
N ALA A 115 2.00 -4.60 10.81
CA ALA A 115 1.79 -4.52 9.36
C ALA A 115 2.31 -3.20 8.79
N ALA A 116 2.44 -3.12 7.47
CA ALA A 116 2.63 -1.85 6.76
C ALA A 116 1.48 -1.67 5.77
N LEU A 117 0.77 -0.55 5.89
CA LEU A 117 -0.38 -0.24 5.07
C LEU A 117 -0.37 1.25 4.68
N PRO A 118 -0.99 1.60 3.56
CA PRO A 118 -1.21 3.00 3.19
C PRO A 118 -1.97 3.77 4.28
N ASP A 119 -1.55 5.01 4.54
CA ASP A 119 -2.17 5.91 5.52
C ASP A 119 -3.69 6.04 5.34
N TRP A 120 -4.15 6.15 4.09
CA TRP A 120 -5.58 6.25 3.76
C TRP A 120 -6.39 4.99 4.11
N VAL A 121 -5.74 3.83 4.19
CA VAL A 121 -6.37 2.59 4.67
C VAL A 121 -6.45 2.60 6.19
N VAL A 122 -5.39 3.07 6.86
CA VAL A 122 -5.24 2.99 8.32
C VAL A 122 -6.08 4.02 9.05
N ASN A 123 -6.24 5.23 8.50
CA ASN A 123 -6.89 6.37 9.15
C ASN A 123 -8.25 6.05 9.76
N GLU A 124 -9.09 5.27 9.06
CA GLU A 124 -10.40 4.88 9.58
C GLU A 124 -10.31 4.05 10.87
N TYR A 125 -9.34 3.15 10.93
CA TYR A 125 -9.15 2.25 12.08
C TYR A 125 -8.46 2.95 13.25
N GLU A 126 -7.59 3.92 12.97
CA GLU A 126 -7.01 4.80 14.01
C GLU A 126 -8.07 5.67 14.65
N GLN A 127 -8.95 6.29 13.86
CA GLN A 127 -10.08 7.08 14.37
C GLN A 127 -11.03 6.26 15.26
N LYS A 128 -11.18 4.97 14.98
CA LYS A 128 -11.94 4.03 15.82
C LYS A 128 -11.16 3.54 17.04
N GLY A 129 -9.88 3.91 17.18
CA GLY A 129 -9.03 3.50 18.28
C GLY A 129 -8.64 2.01 18.27
N TRP A 130 -8.70 1.34 17.11
CA TRP A 130 -8.38 -0.09 17.01
C TRP A 130 -6.87 -0.34 16.91
N VAL A 131 -6.17 0.53 16.21
CA VAL A 131 -4.74 0.47 15.97
C VAL A 131 -4.13 1.85 16.10
N VAL A 132 -2.80 1.92 16.14
CA VAL A 132 -2.03 3.15 15.95
C VAL A 132 -1.10 2.96 14.76
N SER A 133 -0.80 4.03 14.05
CA SER A 133 0.21 4.00 13.00
C SER A 133 1.43 4.85 13.32
N ARG A 134 2.56 4.45 12.80
CA ARG A 134 3.83 5.15 12.94
C ARG A 134 4.48 5.31 11.58
N ARG A 135 5.16 6.42 11.41
CA ARG A 135 5.96 6.68 10.21
C ARG A 135 7.17 5.72 10.16
N LEU A 136 7.51 5.25 8.96
CA LEU A 136 8.70 4.43 8.72
C LEU A 136 9.92 5.32 8.46
N GLU A 137 10.32 6.11 9.47
CA GLU A 137 11.46 7.05 9.39
C GLU A 137 12.81 6.34 9.19
N CYS A 138 12.88 5.05 9.48
CA CYS A 138 14.07 4.24 9.22
C CYS A 138 14.32 4.00 7.72
N VAL A 139 13.35 4.29 6.84
CA VAL A 139 13.51 4.32 5.37
C VAL A 139 14.03 5.67 4.91
N ALA A 140 13.34 6.73 5.32
CA ALA A 140 13.68 8.13 5.04
C ALA A 140 13.02 9.04 6.09
N PRO A 141 13.58 10.22 6.38
CA PRO A 141 13.00 11.14 7.37
C PRO A 141 11.53 11.52 7.07
N GLU A 142 11.18 11.62 5.79
CA GLU A 142 9.82 11.89 5.31
C GLU A 142 8.89 10.67 5.31
N GLY A 143 9.40 9.50 5.72
CA GLY A 143 8.69 8.24 5.68
C GLY A 143 8.72 7.56 4.31
N LEU A 144 7.99 6.46 4.17
CA LEU A 144 7.91 5.69 2.92
C LEU A 144 6.75 6.20 2.07
N ARG A 145 7.04 7.16 1.19
CA ARG A 145 6.06 7.75 0.26
C ARG A 145 5.98 6.97 -1.04
N ARG A 146 4.77 6.80 -1.54
CA ARG A 146 4.45 6.09 -2.78
C ARG A 146 3.36 6.84 -3.53
N THR A 147 3.26 6.60 -4.83
CA THR A 147 2.17 7.11 -5.67
C THR A 147 1.29 5.95 -6.11
N LEU A 148 -0.02 6.12 -6.02
CA LEU A 148 -0.99 5.20 -6.59
C LEU A 148 -1.31 5.61 -8.02
N TYR A 149 -1.31 4.65 -8.93
CA TYR A 149 -1.53 4.85 -10.35
C TYR A 149 -2.76 4.09 -10.85
N ALA A 150 -3.37 4.64 -11.90
CA ALA A 150 -4.34 3.93 -12.74
C ALA A 150 -3.64 3.55 -14.06
N GLY A 151 -3.38 2.26 -14.25
CA GLY A 151 -2.85 1.70 -15.49
C GLY A 151 -3.97 1.33 -16.45
N TYR A 152 -3.82 1.64 -17.73
CA TYR A 152 -4.80 1.39 -18.77
C TYR A 152 -4.15 1.18 -20.14
N ARG A 153 -4.84 0.51 -21.06
CA ARG A 153 -4.39 0.37 -22.43
C ARG A 153 -4.56 1.69 -23.20
N VAL A 154 -3.57 2.09 -23.96
CA VAL A 154 -3.61 3.32 -24.78
C VAL A 154 -4.79 3.31 -25.74
N GLU A 155 -5.13 2.15 -26.31
CA GLU A 155 -6.25 1.98 -27.25
C GLU A 155 -7.64 2.21 -26.60
N ASP A 156 -7.72 2.16 -25.27
CA ASP A 156 -8.98 2.38 -24.54
C ASP A 156 -9.20 3.84 -24.16
N LYS A 157 -8.21 4.70 -24.36
CA LYS A 157 -8.20 6.10 -23.92
C LYS A 157 -9.36 6.91 -24.49
N ASP A 158 -9.73 6.66 -25.75
CA ASP A 158 -10.78 7.38 -26.45
C ASP A 158 -12.18 6.79 -26.26
N LYS A 159 -12.31 5.74 -25.44
CA LYS A 159 -13.62 5.20 -25.10
C LYS A 159 -14.38 6.14 -24.17
N ASN A 160 -15.61 6.47 -24.49
CA ASN A 160 -16.43 7.47 -23.77
C ASN A 160 -16.50 7.25 -22.26
N TYR A 161 -16.61 5.99 -21.80
CA TYR A 161 -16.66 5.67 -20.38
C TYR A 161 -15.31 5.93 -19.69
N PHE A 162 -14.20 5.78 -20.44
CA PHE A 162 -12.86 5.92 -19.90
C PHE A 162 -12.49 7.40 -19.67
N GLU A 163 -12.81 8.27 -20.61
CA GLU A 163 -12.64 9.72 -20.47
C GLU A 163 -13.40 10.25 -19.25
N GLY A 164 -14.65 9.82 -19.08
CA GLY A 164 -15.46 10.17 -17.92
C GLY A 164 -14.83 9.69 -16.59
N PHE A 165 -14.26 8.48 -16.58
CA PHE A 165 -13.58 7.91 -15.43
C PHE A 165 -12.31 8.68 -15.07
N LEU A 166 -11.44 8.97 -16.04
CA LEU A 166 -10.21 9.75 -15.81
C LEU A 166 -10.54 11.16 -15.25
N LYS A 167 -11.55 11.83 -15.76
CA LYS A 167 -12.01 13.13 -15.22
C LYS A 167 -12.46 13.03 -13.75
N GLN A 168 -13.06 11.91 -13.34
CA GLN A 168 -13.43 11.70 -11.94
C GLN A 168 -12.19 11.42 -11.07
N LEU A 169 -11.22 10.63 -11.57
CA LEU A 169 -9.96 10.42 -10.88
C LEU A 169 -9.18 11.72 -10.66
N GLU A 170 -9.11 12.59 -11.68
CA GLU A 170 -8.47 13.90 -11.54
C GLU A 170 -9.14 14.78 -10.47
N LYS A 171 -10.48 14.81 -10.44
CA LYS A 171 -11.22 15.53 -9.40
C LYS A 171 -10.93 14.98 -8.01
N PHE A 172 -10.89 13.65 -7.88
CA PHE A 172 -10.58 12.97 -6.64
C PHE A 172 -9.15 13.28 -6.17
N SER A 173 -8.17 13.20 -7.08
CA SER A 173 -6.78 13.52 -6.82
C SER A 173 -6.62 14.96 -6.28
N LYS A 174 -7.21 15.95 -6.98
CA LYS A 174 -7.18 17.35 -6.56
C LYS A 174 -7.82 17.59 -5.20
N LYS A 175 -8.99 16.96 -4.94
CA LYS A 175 -9.66 17.06 -3.65
C LYS A 175 -8.82 16.48 -2.53
N ARG A 176 -8.12 15.36 -2.77
CA ARG A 176 -7.28 14.71 -1.77
C ARG A 176 -6.02 15.51 -1.46
N ALA A 177 -5.37 16.11 -2.46
CA ALA A 177 -4.21 16.97 -2.26
C ALA A 177 -4.51 18.11 -1.26
N MET A 178 -5.70 18.72 -1.34
CA MET A 178 -6.14 19.77 -0.41
C MET A 178 -6.28 19.32 1.06
N TYR A 179 -6.44 18.00 1.33
CA TYR A 179 -6.55 17.49 2.70
C TYR A 179 -5.20 17.16 3.35
N TYR A 180 -4.09 17.20 2.61
CA TYR A 180 -2.75 16.87 3.09
C TYR A 180 -1.80 18.08 3.10
N GLU A 181 -2.28 19.28 2.72
CA GLU A 181 -1.54 20.54 2.79
C GLU A 181 -1.70 21.28 4.14
N ASP A 182 -2.53 20.73 5.06
CA ASP A 182 -2.67 21.18 6.46
C ASP A 182 -1.93 20.19 7.40
#